data_46feed86745b42cda2456ed5d4e9f316
#
_entry.id   46feed86745b42cda2456ed5d4e9f316
#
_cell.length_a   1.000
_cell.length_b   1.000
_cell.length_c   1.000
_cell.angle_alpha   90.00
_cell.angle_beta   90.00
_cell.angle_gamma   90.00
#
_symmetry.space_group_name_H-M   'P 1'
#
loop_
_entity.id
_entity.type
_entity.pdbx_description
1 polymer ?
#
loop_
_entity_poly.entity_id
_entity_poly.type
_entity_poly.pdbx_seq_one_letter_code
_entity_poly.pdbx_strand_id
1 'polypeptide(L)'
;EFINSSGDWNDADASETRSSYVEFNGIINSLSNFVYLGQYNGHSYFKNPSQLNWEAAKQAAENAGGYLSSHHTAEENSVVAAFNYFRGWIGLYHDTSASDYSEPYFGWKWEAPIAFNNAPFSSIKVELLRNGTFQQSYTQNLSYENQIAPFSFDINITAELAKYRIKIYTEYNGTFDLVKDIDDIVAGDVFVIQGQSNAAAVMYNGSASSYQSDYIRVYSGGNISSSGLLSNDSWYYENSNGNTGQWGLVLAKKLVDELNVPIAIFNSAHGGQPIGFFQAPTNYSSSTNSNYGRLYYRLNKTGLKNAVRGILWSQGEADSFSNGLTTNQYKQAFINLKNSWYNDFTNLSNIYIF
;
A
#
# COMPACT_ATOMS: atom_id res chain seq x y z
N GLU A 1 3.75 20.87 -22.02
CA GLU A 1 3.20 21.06 -20.67
C GLU A 1 4.16 21.78 -19.75
N PHE A 2 3.66 22.47 -18.76
CA PHE A 2 4.43 23.07 -17.68
C PHE A 2 3.75 22.85 -16.33
N ILE A 3 4.56 22.84 -15.26
CA ILE A 3 4.07 22.73 -13.89
C ILE A 3 3.80 24.12 -13.29
N ASN A 4 2.66 24.27 -12.58
CA ASN A 4 2.29 25.49 -11.86
C ASN A 4 2.66 25.42 -10.36
N SER A 5 2.37 26.48 -9.59
CA SER A 5 2.70 26.57 -8.16
C SER A 5 2.01 25.55 -7.26
N SER A 6 0.93 24.97 -7.74
CA SER A 6 0.17 23.95 -6.99
C SER A 6 0.66 22.54 -7.29
N GLY A 7 1.64 22.38 -8.20
CA GLY A 7 2.06 21.08 -8.72
C GLY A 7 1.14 20.56 -9.83
N ASP A 8 0.15 21.36 -10.27
CA ASP A 8 -0.71 20.98 -11.37
C ASP A 8 0.00 21.22 -12.71
N TRP A 9 -0.29 20.35 -13.66
CA TRP A 9 0.18 20.53 -15.03
C TRP A 9 -0.80 21.41 -15.81
N ASN A 10 -0.26 22.24 -16.67
CA ASN A 10 -1.06 23.16 -17.44
C ASN A 10 -0.61 23.18 -18.90
N ASP A 11 -1.55 23.09 -19.81
CA ASP A 11 -1.31 23.11 -21.24
C ASP A 11 -0.78 24.47 -21.71
N ALA A 12 0.17 24.46 -22.64
CA ALA A 12 0.74 25.67 -23.22
C ALA A 12 1.20 25.41 -24.65
N ASP A 13 1.14 26.45 -25.48
CA ASP A 13 1.67 26.41 -26.82
C ASP A 13 3.19 26.13 -26.80
N ALA A 14 3.62 25.10 -27.49
CA ALA A 14 5.01 24.68 -27.55
C ALA A 14 5.97 25.75 -28.10
N SER A 15 5.45 26.77 -28.79
CA SER A 15 6.23 27.92 -29.28
C SER A 15 6.53 28.95 -28.18
N GLU A 16 5.81 28.94 -27.05
CA GLU A 16 6.16 29.84 -25.95
C GLU A 16 7.55 29.57 -25.40
N THR A 17 8.17 30.59 -24.82
CA THR A 17 9.51 30.44 -24.22
C THR A 17 9.43 30.43 -22.71
N ARG A 18 10.04 29.41 -22.07
CA ARG A 18 10.07 29.20 -20.61
C ARG A 18 11.39 28.60 -20.17
N SER A 19 11.71 28.75 -18.90
CA SER A 19 12.68 27.87 -18.23
C SER A 19 12.19 26.43 -18.27
N SER A 20 13.04 25.46 -18.00
CA SER A 20 12.63 24.05 -17.96
C SER A 20 13.13 23.32 -16.73
N TYR A 21 12.36 22.32 -16.31
CA TYR A 21 12.81 21.30 -15.36
C TYR A 21 13.57 20.22 -16.12
N VAL A 22 14.77 19.95 -15.69
CA VAL A 22 15.64 18.95 -16.31
C VAL A 22 15.99 17.90 -15.26
N GLU A 23 15.87 16.67 -15.66
CA GLU A 23 16.09 15.51 -14.81
C GLU A 23 17.27 14.71 -15.34
N PHE A 24 18.04 14.17 -14.41
CA PHE A 24 19.18 13.28 -14.68
C PHE A 24 19.02 12.03 -13.86
N ASN A 25 19.31 10.89 -14.45
CA ASN A 25 19.46 9.66 -13.70
C ASN A 25 20.77 9.72 -12.89
N GLY A 26 20.67 9.34 -11.63
CA GLY A 26 21.82 9.36 -10.71
C GLY A 26 21.97 10.67 -9.94
N ILE A 27 22.95 10.64 -9.02
CA ILE A 27 23.19 11.74 -8.07
C ILE A 27 24.20 12.69 -8.66
N ILE A 28 23.71 13.84 -9.16
CA ILE A 28 24.50 14.95 -9.67
C ILE A 28 24.19 16.18 -8.82
N ASN A 29 25.19 16.82 -8.23
CA ASN A 29 25.01 17.96 -7.33
C ASN A 29 25.35 19.31 -7.98
N SER A 30 25.98 19.30 -9.16
CA SER A 30 26.33 20.51 -9.90
C SER A 30 26.38 20.22 -11.40
N LEU A 31 25.90 21.17 -12.18
CA LEU A 31 25.95 21.17 -13.64
C LEU A 31 26.13 22.58 -14.14
N SER A 32 27.08 22.79 -15.10
CA SER A 32 27.34 24.11 -15.66
C SER A 32 26.10 24.65 -16.37
N ASN A 33 25.78 25.92 -16.13
CA ASN A 33 24.62 26.62 -16.69
C ASN A 33 23.24 26.17 -16.23
N PHE A 34 23.16 25.24 -15.28
CA PHE A 34 21.91 24.77 -14.68
C PHE A 34 21.92 25.06 -13.17
N VAL A 35 20.74 25.29 -12.61
CA VAL A 35 20.57 25.52 -11.17
C VAL A 35 20.09 24.23 -10.54
N TYR A 36 20.84 23.69 -9.61
CA TYR A 36 20.45 22.50 -8.85
C TYR A 36 19.20 22.78 -8.02
N LEU A 37 18.21 21.88 -8.10
CA LEU A 37 16.94 21.99 -7.38
C LEU A 37 16.86 21.01 -6.22
N GLY A 38 17.26 19.75 -6.43
CA GLY A 38 17.17 18.71 -5.43
C GLY A 38 17.32 17.31 -6.02
N GLN A 39 17.09 16.32 -5.17
CA GLN A 39 17.11 14.90 -5.53
C GLN A 39 15.87 14.20 -5.03
N TYR A 40 15.40 13.23 -5.79
CA TYR A 40 14.35 12.34 -5.39
C TYR A 40 14.53 10.99 -6.09
N ASN A 41 14.41 9.90 -5.31
CA ASN A 41 14.41 8.52 -5.79
C ASN A 41 15.57 8.15 -6.75
N GLY A 42 16.77 8.66 -6.47
CA GLY A 42 17.97 8.40 -7.28
C GLY A 42 18.12 9.29 -8.52
N HIS A 43 17.26 10.27 -8.69
CA HIS A 43 17.29 11.27 -9.75
C HIS A 43 17.69 12.63 -9.21
N SER A 44 18.35 13.42 -10.03
CA SER A 44 18.74 14.80 -9.72
C SER A 44 17.99 15.76 -10.64
N TYR A 45 17.43 16.80 -10.04
CA TYR A 45 16.60 17.78 -10.73
C TYR A 45 17.28 19.12 -10.79
N PHE A 46 17.21 19.74 -11.96
CA PHE A 46 17.82 21.04 -12.24
C PHE A 46 16.84 21.96 -12.95
N LYS A 47 17.01 23.26 -12.76
CA LYS A 47 16.41 24.28 -13.59
C LYS A 47 17.36 24.68 -14.72
N ASN A 48 16.92 24.61 -15.96
CA ASN A 48 17.52 25.37 -17.04
C ASN A 48 16.93 26.77 -17.01
N PRO A 49 17.72 27.81 -16.71
CA PRO A 49 17.21 29.17 -16.61
C PRO A 49 16.94 29.84 -17.99
N SER A 50 17.43 29.24 -19.07
CA SER A 50 17.23 29.76 -20.43
C SER A 50 15.76 29.74 -20.81
N GLN A 51 15.29 30.85 -21.41
CA GLN A 51 13.92 30.93 -21.91
C GLN A 51 13.88 30.32 -23.32
N LEU A 52 13.44 29.09 -23.41
CA LEU A 52 13.42 28.27 -24.63
C LEU A 52 12.01 27.82 -24.93
N ASN A 53 11.66 27.59 -26.19
CA ASN A 53 10.46 26.84 -26.54
C ASN A 53 10.66 25.36 -26.16
N TRP A 54 9.56 24.60 -26.18
CA TRP A 54 9.60 23.24 -25.64
C TRP A 54 10.64 22.33 -26.32
N GLU A 55 10.71 22.37 -27.67
CA GLU A 55 11.65 21.55 -28.44
C GLU A 55 13.13 21.97 -28.19
N ALA A 56 13.41 23.26 -28.12
CA ALA A 56 14.74 23.73 -27.78
C ALA A 56 15.11 23.43 -26.33
N ALA A 57 14.15 23.45 -25.41
CA ALA A 57 14.36 23.07 -24.01
C ALA A 57 14.68 21.56 -23.87
N LYS A 58 13.96 20.72 -24.63
CA LYS A 58 14.23 19.29 -24.74
C LYS A 58 15.66 19.06 -25.26
N GLN A 59 16.01 19.66 -26.38
CA GLN A 59 17.36 19.51 -26.96
C GLN A 59 18.46 20.00 -26.01
N ALA A 60 18.22 21.08 -25.26
CA ALA A 60 19.18 21.58 -24.27
C ALA A 60 19.36 20.58 -23.10
N ALA A 61 18.30 19.94 -22.65
CA ALA A 61 18.36 18.89 -21.63
C ALA A 61 19.15 17.67 -22.11
N GLU A 62 18.87 17.19 -23.32
CA GLU A 62 19.57 16.07 -23.96
C GLU A 62 21.06 16.37 -24.18
N ASN A 63 21.40 17.56 -24.66
CA ASN A 63 22.78 17.99 -24.85
C ASN A 63 23.58 18.05 -23.52
N ALA A 64 22.87 18.27 -22.41
CA ALA A 64 23.44 18.23 -21.06
C ALA A 64 23.55 16.80 -20.50
N GLY A 65 23.04 15.79 -21.19
CA GLY A 65 23.01 14.39 -20.75
C GLY A 65 21.83 14.02 -19.85
N GLY A 66 20.82 14.88 -19.79
CA GLY A 66 19.55 14.64 -19.08
C GLY A 66 18.35 14.66 -20.04
N TYR A 67 17.18 14.92 -19.51
CA TYR A 67 15.91 15.01 -20.26
C TYR A 67 14.96 16.00 -19.57
N LEU A 68 13.93 16.46 -20.27
CA LEU A 68 12.86 17.21 -19.60
C LEU A 68 12.18 16.33 -18.56
N SER A 69 12.04 16.85 -17.35
CA SER A 69 11.59 16.09 -16.19
C SER A 69 10.24 15.40 -16.43
N SER A 70 10.17 14.11 -16.09
CA SER A 70 9.03 13.24 -16.29
C SER A 70 8.51 12.74 -14.95
N HIS A 71 7.30 13.14 -14.56
CA HIS A 71 6.74 12.87 -13.24
C HIS A 71 5.75 11.68 -13.29
N HIS A 72 6.23 10.49 -12.98
CA HIS A 72 5.45 9.26 -13.11
C HIS A 72 4.57 8.93 -11.90
N THR A 73 4.76 9.61 -10.76
CA THR A 73 3.96 9.43 -9.54
C THR A 73 3.51 10.77 -8.96
N ALA A 74 2.40 10.76 -8.23
CA ALA A 74 1.94 11.96 -7.52
C ALA A 74 2.94 12.42 -6.45
N GLU A 75 3.67 11.50 -5.83
CA GLU A 75 4.71 11.81 -4.85
C GLU A 75 5.89 12.53 -5.52
N GLU A 76 6.39 12.03 -6.63
CA GLU A 76 7.44 12.66 -7.41
C GLU A 76 7.06 14.07 -7.85
N ASN A 77 5.86 14.22 -8.41
CA ASN A 77 5.32 15.51 -8.81
C ASN A 77 5.29 16.51 -7.63
N SER A 78 4.85 16.06 -6.47
CA SER A 78 4.81 16.89 -5.26
C SER A 78 6.19 17.31 -4.78
N VAL A 79 7.18 16.40 -4.84
CA VAL A 79 8.55 16.67 -4.42
C VAL A 79 9.22 17.64 -5.39
N VAL A 80 9.10 17.43 -6.70
CA VAL A 80 9.69 18.32 -7.71
C VAL A 80 9.08 19.71 -7.66
N ALA A 81 7.75 19.81 -7.46
CA ALA A 81 7.07 21.09 -7.27
C ALA A 81 7.58 21.85 -6.03
N ALA A 82 7.97 21.13 -4.97
CA ALA A 82 8.47 21.72 -3.73
C ALA A 82 9.94 22.19 -3.78
N PHE A 83 10.76 21.75 -4.74
CA PHE A 83 12.18 22.08 -4.78
C PHE A 83 12.48 23.56 -5.03
N ASN A 84 11.78 24.20 -5.92
CA ASN A 84 11.83 25.66 -6.12
C ASN A 84 10.85 26.06 -7.21
N TYR A 85 9.75 26.65 -6.82
CA TYR A 85 8.65 26.94 -7.73
C TYR A 85 9.07 27.90 -8.87
N PHE A 86 8.89 27.46 -10.10
CA PHE A 86 8.82 28.32 -11.28
C PHE A 86 7.94 27.66 -12.36
N ARG A 87 7.35 28.46 -13.22
CA ARG A 87 6.63 27.96 -14.40
C ARG A 87 7.66 27.49 -15.44
N GLY A 88 7.79 26.21 -15.63
CA GLY A 88 8.80 25.63 -16.51
C GLY A 88 8.32 24.43 -17.29
N TRP A 89 8.90 24.24 -18.46
CA TRP A 89 8.64 23.07 -19.28
C TRP A 89 8.98 21.79 -18.53
N ILE A 90 8.13 20.77 -18.75
CA ILE A 90 8.34 19.38 -18.35
C ILE A 90 8.24 18.48 -19.58
N GLY A 91 8.60 17.19 -19.44
CA GLY A 91 8.62 16.23 -20.54
C GLY A 91 7.25 15.69 -20.98
N LEU A 92 6.14 16.27 -20.51
CA LEU A 92 4.80 15.87 -20.95
C LEU A 92 4.43 16.58 -22.25
N TYR A 93 3.99 15.84 -23.25
CA TYR A 93 3.52 16.38 -24.53
C TYR A 93 2.30 15.65 -25.05
N HIS A 94 1.55 16.29 -25.93
CA HIS A 94 0.36 15.76 -26.56
C HIS A 94 0.69 15.17 -27.94
N ASP A 95 0.67 13.84 -28.05
CA ASP A 95 0.95 13.14 -29.29
C ASP A 95 -0.33 13.03 -30.13
N THR A 96 -0.49 13.95 -31.08
CA THR A 96 -1.65 13.98 -31.99
C THR A 96 -1.67 12.81 -32.97
N SER A 97 -0.58 12.04 -33.06
CA SER A 97 -0.49 10.85 -33.92
C SER A 97 -0.79 9.55 -33.17
N ALA A 98 -0.98 9.63 -31.83
CA ALA A 98 -1.28 8.45 -31.04
C ALA A 98 -2.61 7.81 -31.41
N SER A 99 -2.67 6.48 -31.40
CA SER A 99 -3.88 5.73 -31.75
C SER A 99 -5.04 5.96 -30.79
N ASP A 100 -4.75 6.43 -29.58
CA ASP A 100 -5.69 6.78 -28.53
C ASP A 100 -5.94 8.30 -28.43
N TYR A 101 -5.41 9.10 -29.36
CA TYR A 101 -5.59 10.55 -29.34
C TYR A 101 -7.05 10.95 -29.37
N SER A 102 -7.49 11.75 -28.42
CA SER A 102 -8.81 12.36 -28.34
C SER A 102 -8.79 13.56 -27.39
N GLU A 103 -9.03 14.75 -27.91
CA GLU A 103 -9.12 15.96 -27.09
C GLU A 103 -10.26 15.90 -26.07
N PRO A 104 -10.06 16.41 -24.85
CA PRO A 104 -8.81 16.92 -24.27
C PRO A 104 -8.07 15.90 -23.42
N TYR A 105 -8.49 14.63 -23.41
CA TYR A 105 -8.13 13.69 -22.34
C TYR A 105 -7.12 12.61 -22.73
N PHE A 106 -6.90 12.32 -24.01
CA PHE A 106 -6.09 11.19 -24.46
C PHE A 106 -4.97 11.62 -25.40
N GLY A 107 -3.95 10.79 -25.57
CA GLY A 107 -2.79 11.07 -26.40
C GLY A 107 -1.64 11.74 -25.65
N TRP A 108 -1.72 11.90 -24.33
CA TRP A 108 -0.66 12.46 -23.49
C TRP A 108 0.45 11.45 -23.30
N LYS A 109 1.68 11.87 -23.56
CA LYS A 109 2.89 11.06 -23.39
C LYS A 109 3.96 11.82 -22.66
N TRP A 110 4.69 11.10 -21.81
CA TRP A 110 5.95 11.57 -21.32
C TRP A 110 7.02 11.41 -22.40
N GLU A 111 7.88 12.42 -22.52
CA GLU A 111 9.11 12.26 -23.27
C GLU A 111 9.89 11.10 -22.64
N ALA A 112 9.90 9.95 -23.30
CA ALA A 112 10.68 8.84 -22.80
C ALA A 112 12.14 9.23 -22.76
N PRO A 113 12.85 9.02 -21.65
CA PRO A 113 14.28 9.20 -21.66
C PRO A 113 14.85 8.37 -22.83
N ILE A 114 15.67 8.99 -23.66
CA ILE A 114 16.45 8.30 -24.70
C ILE A 114 17.01 7.05 -24.04
N ALA A 115 16.79 5.89 -24.64
CA ALA A 115 17.12 4.59 -24.08
C ALA A 115 18.46 4.66 -23.33
N PHE A 116 18.41 4.74 -22.02
CA PHE A 116 19.59 4.66 -21.19
C PHE A 116 20.12 3.24 -21.31
N ASN A 117 21.20 3.09 -22.11
CA ASN A 117 21.92 1.82 -22.22
C ASN A 117 22.67 1.43 -20.92
N ASN A 118 22.47 2.19 -19.86
CA ASN A 118 23.11 1.92 -18.58
C ASN A 118 22.04 1.50 -17.58
N ALA A 119 21.99 0.20 -17.27
CA ALA A 119 21.36 -0.30 -16.08
C ALA A 119 21.91 0.51 -14.87
N PRO A 120 21.12 1.39 -14.23
CA PRO A 120 21.69 2.30 -13.23
C PRO A 120 22.19 1.54 -12.00
N PHE A 121 21.58 0.42 -11.68
CA PHE A 121 21.95 -0.40 -10.53
C PHE A 121 22.38 -1.79 -10.97
N SER A 122 23.49 -2.25 -10.41
CA SER A 122 24.05 -3.57 -10.71
C SER A 122 23.39 -4.68 -9.91
N SER A 123 23.02 -4.37 -8.68
CA SER A 123 22.37 -5.32 -7.79
C SER A 123 21.42 -4.66 -6.78
N ILE A 124 20.59 -5.49 -6.18
CA ILE A 124 19.77 -5.13 -5.03
C ILE A 124 20.17 -5.99 -3.84
N LYS A 125 20.31 -5.37 -2.67
CA LYS A 125 20.61 -6.06 -1.42
C LYS A 125 19.49 -5.83 -0.42
N VAL A 126 19.09 -6.89 0.29
CA VAL A 126 18.13 -6.84 1.38
C VAL A 126 18.80 -7.31 2.66
N GLU A 127 18.66 -6.55 3.74
CA GLU A 127 19.14 -6.93 5.07
C GLU A 127 17.93 -7.16 6.00
N LEU A 128 17.98 -8.29 6.70
CA LEU A 128 17.04 -8.65 7.75
C LEU A 128 17.67 -8.38 9.11
N LEU A 129 16.96 -7.60 9.94
CA LEU A 129 17.34 -7.37 11.34
C LEU A 129 16.23 -7.90 12.26
N ARG A 130 16.59 -8.41 13.43
CA ARG A 130 15.72 -8.89 14.50
C ARG A 130 16.02 -8.11 15.77
N ASN A 131 15.04 -7.41 16.33
CA ASN A 131 15.22 -6.52 17.48
C ASN A 131 16.42 -5.56 17.31
N GLY A 132 16.58 -5.01 16.09
CA GLY A 132 17.68 -4.11 15.74
C GLY A 132 19.02 -4.80 15.43
N THR A 133 19.15 -6.10 15.67
CA THR A 133 20.39 -6.85 15.42
C THR A 133 20.35 -7.50 14.05
N PHE A 134 21.38 -7.28 13.23
CA PHE A 134 21.54 -7.92 11.92
C PHE A 134 21.48 -9.44 12.03
N GLN A 135 20.73 -10.06 11.12
CA GLN A 135 20.59 -11.52 11.03
C GLN A 135 21.20 -12.05 9.74
N GLN A 136 20.76 -11.50 8.61
CA GLN A 136 21.12 -12.02 7.30
C GLN A 136 21.00 -10.94 6.23
N SER A 137 21.78 -11.09 5.15
CA SER A 137 21.58 -10.32 3.92
C SER A 137 21.40 -11.22 2.71
N TYR A 138 20.68 -10.72 1.74
CA TYR A 138 20.40 -11.35 0.46
C TYR A 138 20.79 -10.36 -0.64
N THR A 139 21.43 -10.83 -1.70
CA THR A 139 21.80 -9.97 -2.84
C THR A 139 21.39 -10.65 -4.13
N GLN A 140 20.83 -9.89 -5.04
CA GLN A 140 20.46 -10.32 -6.39
C GLN A 140 21.05 -9.33 -7.40
N ASN A 141 21.79 -9.86 -8.40
CA ASN A 141 22.17 -9.06 -9.55
C ASN A 141 20.94 -8.73 -10.39
N LEU A 142 20.89 -7.51 -10.89
CA LEU A 142 19.76 -7.03 -11.69
C LEU A 142 20.02 -7.31 -13.17
N SER A 143 19.01 -7.91 -13.83
CA SER A 143 18.98 -8.10 -15.27
C SER A 143 17.84 -7.25 -15.83
N TYR A 144 18.20 -6.30 -16.70
CA TYR A 144 17.25 -5.34 -17.25
C TYR A 144 16.67 -5.84 -18.58
N GLU A 145 15.34 -5.78 -18.67
CA GLU A 145 14.60 -5.93 -19.91
C GLU A 145 13.65 -4.74 -20.03
N ASN A 146 13.72 -4.02 -21.14
CA ASN A 146 12.95 -2.78 -21.36
C ASN A 146 13.05 -1.80 -20.18
N GLN A 147 14.25 -1.60 -19.64
CA GLN A 147 14.58 -0.73 -18.50
C GLN A 147 13.97 -1.18 -17.14
N ILE A 148 13.37 -2.34 -17.09
CA ILE A 148 12.81 -2.94 -15.88
C ILE A 148 13.69 -4.12 -15.45
N ALA A 149 14.08 -4.14 -14.18
CA ALA A 149 14.78 -5.26 -13.58
C ALA A 149 13.94 -5.84 -12.42
N PRO A 150 13.17 -6.89 -12.65
CA PRO A 150 12.41 -7.52 -11.59
C PRO A 150 13.33 -8.20 -10.58
N PHE A 151 12.97 -8.13 -9.32
CA PHE A 151 13.65 -8.86 -8.26
C PHE A 151 12.64 -9.47 -7.29
N SER A 152 13.05 -10.54 -6.60
CA SER A 152 12.24 -11.19 -5.58
C SER A 152 13.13 -11.84 -4.54
N PHE A 153 12.77 -11.71 -3.27
CA PHE A 153 13.44 -12.37 -2.15
C PHE A 153 12.42 -13.08 -1.28
N ASP A 154 12.65 -14.36 -1.03
CA ASP A 154 11.90 -15.13 -0.04
C ASP A 154 12.63 -15.05 1.30
N ILE A 155 12.06 -14.28 2.24
CA ILE A 155 12.64 -14.04 3.55
C ILE A 155 11.80 -14.72 4.62
N ASN A 156 12.36 -15.73 5.26
CA ASN A 156 11.69 -16.42 6.35
C ASN A 156 11.82 -15.64 7.66
N ILE A 157 10.68 -15.35 8.27
CA ILE A 157 10.56 -14.69 9.58
C ILE A 157 9.93 -15.67 10.55
N THR A 158 10.54 -15.86 11.70
CA THR A 158 10.02 -16.74 12.75
C THR A 158 8.82 -16.09 13.46
N ALA A 159 7.76 -16.86 13.70
CA ALA A 159 6.65 -16.44 14.55
C ALA A 159 7.10 -16.47 16.01
N GLU A 160 7.41 -15.31 16.57
CA GLU A 160 7.90 -15.11 17.93
C GLU A 160 7.68 -13.65 18.39
N LEU A 161 7.83 -13.36 19.66
CA LEU A 161 7.77 -12.01 20.20
C LEU A 161 9.06 -11.23 19.89
N ALA A 162 9.27 -10.95 18.62
CA ALA A 162 10.35 -10.12 18.12
C ALA A 162 9.86 -9.15 17.04
N LYS A 163 10.54 -8.02 16.91
CA LYS A 163 10.33 -7.06 15.83
C LYS A 163 11.41 -7.23 14.77
N TYR A 164 10.99 -7.38 13.55
CA TYR A 164 11.88 -7.47 12.40
C TYR A 164 11.91 -6.15 11.64
N ARG A 165 13.05 -5.91 11.00
CA ARG A 165 13.28 -4.75 10.14
C ARG A 165 13.92 -5.23 8.85
N ILE A 166 13.44 -4.71 7.73
CA ILE A 166 13.97 -4.99 6.39
C ILE A 166 14.52 -3.69 5.83
N LYS A 167 15.79 -3.72 5.43
CA LYS A 167 16.45 -2.62 4.72
C LYS A 167 16.76 -3.06 3.30
N ILE A 168 16.40 -2.24 2.33
CA ILE A 168 16.62 -2.52 0.90
C ILE A 168 17.59 -1.48 0.37
N TYR A 169 18.61 -1.95 -0.32
CA TYR A 169 19.66 -1.15 -0.92
C TYR A 169 19.76 -1.43 -2.40
N THR A 170 20.10 -0.42 -3.18
CA THR A 170 20.55 -0.54 -4.56
C THR A 170 22.03 -0.31 -4.65
N GLU A 171 22.71 -1.03 -5.53
CA GLU A 171 24.15 -0.87 -5.80
C GLU A 171 24.38 -0.07 -7.06
N TYR A 172 25.17 0.99 -6.93
CA TYR A 172 25.69 1.78 -8.04
C TYR A 172 27.19 1.98 -7.89
N ASN A 173 27.96 1.61 -8.92
CA ASN A 173 29.44 1.76 -8.93
C ASN A 173 30.12 1.19 -7.66
N GLY A 174 29.66 0.03 -7.16
CA GLY A 174 30.23 -0.63 -5.99
C GLY A 174 29.78 -0.05 -4.64
N THR A 175 28.87 0.93 -4.64
CA THR A 175 28.32 1.53 -3.42
C THR A 175 26.85 1.12 -3.25
N PHE A 176 26.49 0.76 -2.03
CA PHE A 176 25.12 0.42 -1.65
C PHE A 176 24.43 1.62 -0.99
N ASP A 177 23.37 2.10 -1.60
CA ASP A 177 22.53 3.17 -1.06
C ASP A 177 21.22 2.60 -0.53
N LEU A 178 20.83 3.01 0.69
CA LEU A 178 19.58 2.62 1.31
C LEU A 178 18.42 3.31 0.61
N VAL A 179 17.53 2.52 -0.02
CA VAL A 179 16.36 3.03 -0.76
C VAL A 179 15.04 2.80 -0.04
N LYS A 180 14.98 1.77 0.83
CA LYS A 180 13.78 1.51 1.64
C LYS A 180 14.18 0.93 2.99
N ASP A 181 13.50 1.42 4.02
CA ASP A 181 13.64 0.95 5.39
C ASP A 181 12.24 0.67 5.96
N ILE A 182 11.98 -0.60 6.29
CA ILE A 182 10.67 -1.06 6.78
C ILE A 182 10.92 -1.71 8.12
N ASP A 183 10.44 -1.09 9.16
CA ASP A 183 10.57 -1.59 10.53
C ASP A 183 9.24 -2.11 11.09
N ASP A 184 9.29 -2.55 12.35
CA ASP A 184 8.13 -3.01 13.11
C ASP A 184 7.34 -4.15 12.46
N ILE A 185 8.01 -4.99 11.69
CA ILE A 185 7.43 -6.21 11.10
C ILE A 185 7.37 -7.28 12.18
N VAL A 186 6.23 -7.96 12.29
CA VAL A 186 6.02 -9.10 13.20
C VAL A 186 5.40 -10.27 12.46
N ALA A 187 5.67 -11.49 12.89
CA ALA A 187 5.09 -12.72 12.34
C ALA A 187 4.35 -13.48 13.44
N GLY A 188 3.13 -13.93 13.16
CA GLY A 188 2.30 -14.62 14.13
C GLY A 188 0.98 -15.11 13.56
N ASP A 189 -0.01 -15.33 14.44
CA ASP A 189 -1.29 -15.90 14.08
C ASP A 189 -2.34 -14.83 13.74
N VAL A 190 -3.28 -15.20 12.87
CA VAL A 190 -4.37 -14.34 12.40
C VAL A 190 -5.71 -14.88 12.85
N PHE A 191 -6.53 -14.02 13.47
CA PHE A 191 -7.89 -14.33 13.87
C PHE A 191 -8.88 -13.33 13.28
N VAL A 192 -10.07 -13.80 12.96
CA VAL A 192 -11.17 -13.00 12.45
C VAL A 192 -12.29 -12.95 13.51
N ILE A 193 -12.81 -11.75 13.77
CA ILE A 193 -14.03 -11.57 14.53
C ILE A 193 -15.14 -11.21 13.54
N GLN A 194 -16.24 -11.93 13.57
CA GLN A 194 -17.39 -11.66 12.71
C GLN A 194 -18.70 -11.92 13.47
N GLY A 195 -19.75 -11.21 13.07
CA GLY A 195 -21.04 -11.24 13.73
C GLY A 195 -21.61 -9.84 13.93
N GLN A 196 -22.57 -9.69 14.85
CA GLN A 196 -23.25 -8.40 15.05
C GLN A 196 -22.68 -7.58 16.23
N SER A 197 -23.49 -6.77 16.91
CA SER A 197 -23.05 -5.77 17.90
C SER A 197 -22.19 -6.35 19.03
N ASN A 198 -22.54 -7.52 19.56
CA ASN A 198 -21.76 -8.18 20.61
C ASN A 198 -20.40 -8.68 20.10
N ALA A 199 -20.30 -9.07 18.84
CA ALA A 199 -19.02 -9.37 18.20
C ALA A 199 -18.20 -8.11 17.94
N ALA A 200 -18.82 -7.02 17.46
CA ALA A 200 -18.16 -5.77 17.19
C ALA A 200 -17.57 -5.13 18.45
N ALA A 201 -18.30 -5.16 19.56
CA ALA A 201 -17.91 -4.70 20.89
C ALA A 201 -17.22 -3.30 20.89
N VAL A 202 -17.78 -2.37 20.12
CA VAL A 202 -17.15 -1.04 19.85
C VAL A 202 -17.23 -0.05 21.01
N MET A 203 -17.94 -0.37 22.07
CA MET A 203 -18.00 0.48 23.28
C MET A 203 -16.78 0.23 24.14
N TYR A 204 -15.95 1.25 24.29
CA TYR A 204 -14.74 1.18 25.08
C TYR A 204 -14.97 1.72 26.48
N ASN A 205 -14.84 0.84 27.46
CA ASN A 205 -14.61 1.26 28.84
C ASN A 205 -13.12 1.16 29.12
N GLY A 206 -12.57 2.08 29.88
CA GLY A 206 -11.13 2.24 30.08
C GLY A 206 -10.34 0.98 30.47
N SER A 207 -11.01 -0.09 30.91
CA SER A 207 -10.36 -1.35 31.26
C SER A 207 -9.76 -2.12 30.08
N ALA A 208 -10.30 -1.97 28.85
CA ALA A 208 -9.78 -2.70 27.69
C ALA A 208 -8.40 -2.18 27.26
N SER A 209 -8.10 -0.91 27.43
CA SER A 209 -6.81 -0.33 27.05
C SER A 209 -5.61 -0.90 27.80
N SER A 210 -5.82 -1.52 28.96
CA SER A 210 -4.76 -2.22 29.72
C SER A 210 -4.24 -3.50 29.05
N TYR A 211 -4.95 -3.98 28.02
CA TYR A 211 -4.59 -5.20 27.27
C TYR A 211 -3.81 -4.89 25.98
N GLN A 212 -3.36 -3.67 25.77
CA GLN A 212 -2.53 -3.32 24.62
C GLN A 212 -1.18 -4.04 24.65
N SER A 213 -0.65 -4.32 23.46
CA SER A 213 0.66 -4.92 23.26
C SER A 213 1.26 -4.49 21.94
N ASP A 214 2.57 -4.33 21.91
CA ASP A 214 3.36 -4.10 20.69
C ASP A 214 3.28 -5.26 19.69
N TYR A 215 2.71 -6.39 20.11
CA TYR A 215 2.55 -7.59 19.31
C TYR A 215 1.11 -7.87 18.87
N ILE A 216 0.21 -6.91 19.08
CA ILE A 216 -1.15 -6.98 18.54
C ILE A 216 -1.25 -6.03 17.34
N ARG A 217 -1.77 -6.54 16.24
CA ARG A 217 -1.94 -5.79 14.99
C ARG A 217 -3.39 -5.83 14.52
N VAL A 218 -3.82 -4.73 13.93
CA VAL A 218 -5.12 -4.58 13.27
C VAL A 218 -4.92 -3.98 11.90
N TYR A 219 -5.56 -4.52 10.90
CA TYR A 219 -5.53 -3.96 9.56
C TYR A 219 -6.85 -3.26 9.22
N SER A 220 -6.75 -2.05 8.69
CA SER A 220 -7.89 -1.22 8.33
C SER A 220 -8.78 -0.89 9.52
N GLY A 221 -8.38 0.15 10.28
CA GLY A 221 -9.17 0.70 11.37
C GLY A 221 -10.32 1.56 10.83
N GLY A 222 -11.45 1.43 11.48
CA GLY A 222 -12.62 2.28 11.26
C GLY A 222 -13.88 1.49 10.98
N ASN A 223 -14.99 2.05 11.46
CA ASN A 223 -16.32 1.55 11.20
C ASN A 223 -16.43 1.22 9.71
N ILE A 224 -16.73 -0.02 9.42
CA ILE A 224 -17.17 -0.41 8.09
C ILE A 224 -18.46 0.38 7.88
N SER A 225 -18.32 1.56 7.29
CA SER A 225 -19.47 2.42 7.05
C SER A 225 -20.42 1.70 6.11
N SER A 226 -21.70 2.02 6.20
CA SER A 226 -22.73 1.52 5.28
C SER A 226 -22.41 1.82 3.80
N SER A 227 -21.45 2.70 3.52
CA SER A 227 -20.99 3.06 2.17
C SER A 227 -20.04 2.02 1.54
N GLY A 228 -19.62 0.98 2.27
CA GLY A 228 -18.77 -0.08 1.71
C GLY A 228 -17.29 0.29 1.51
N LEU A 229 -16.93 1.56 1.60
CA LEU A 229 -15.55 1.99 1.43
C LEU A 229 -14.75 1.80 2.71
N LEU A 230 -13.57 1.21 2.56
CA LEU A 230 -12.57 1.13 3.62
C LEU A 230 -11.89 2.50 3.71
N SER A 231 -11.98 3.16 4.86
CA SER A 231 -11.44 4.51 5.04
C SER A 231 -9.91 4.54 5.12
N ASN A 232 -9.27 3.40 5.42
CA ASN A 232 -7.83 3.27 5.57
C ASN A 232 -7.36 1.83 5.32
N ASP A 233 -6.39 1.68 4.45
CA ASP A 233 -5.74 0.42 4.10
C ASP A 233 -4.34 0.33 4.73
N SER A 234 -4.29 0.42 6.06
CA SER A 234 -3.03 0.44 6.81
C SER A 234 -3.07 -0.49 8.02
N TRP A 235 -1.88 -0.86 8.50
CA TRP A 235 -1.70 -1.54 9.76
C TRP A 235 -1.68 -0.56 10.92
N TYR A 236 -2.27 -0.98 12.03
CA TYR A 236 -2.29 -0.21 13.29
C TYR A 236 -1.90 -1.10 14.45
N TYR A 237 -1.28 -0.48 15.46
CA TYR A 237 -1.34 -1.00 16.81
C TYR A 237 -2.77 -0.91 17.32
N GLU A 238 -3.16 -1.78 18.22
CA GLU A 238 -4.46 -1.66 18.84
C GLU A 238 -4.52 -0.41 19.70
N ASN A 239 -5.28 0.54 19.23
CA ASN A 239 -5.57 1.80 19.89
C ASN A 239 -6.98 2.28 19.49
N SER A 240 -7.33 3.54 19.75
CA SER A 240 -8.63 4.13 19.38
C SER A 240 -8.93 4.09 17.86
N ASN A 241 -7.95 3.91 17.00
CA ASN A 241 -8.09 3.84 15.56
C ASN A 241 -8.14 2.40 15.03
N GLY A 242 -7.65 1.43 15.79
CA GLY A 242 -7.78 0.02 15.50
C GLY A 242 -9.12 -0.51 16.03
N ASN A 243 -9.80 -1.34 15.32
CA ASN A 243 -11.14 -1.81 15.70
C ASN A 243 -11.15 -3.32 15.96
N THR A 244 -10.47 -3.76 17.02
CA THR A 244 -10.58 -5.15 17.49
C THR A 244 -11.82 -5.38 18.33
N GLY A 245 -12.42 -4.32 18.89
CA GLY A 245 -13.41 -4.41 19.95
C GLY A 245 -12.82 -4.77 21.31
N GLN A 246 -13.59 -4.56 22.39
CA GLN A 246 -13.10 -4.76 23.76
C GLN A 246 -12.62 -6.18 24.04
N TRP A 247 -13.46 -7.17 23.82
CA TRP A 247 -13.08 -8.56 24.09
C TRP A 247 -12.08 -9.08 23.07
N GLY A 248 -12.06 -8.54 21.85
CA GLY A 248 -11.07 -8.86 20.82
C GLY A 248 -9.66 -8.46 21.25
N LEU A 249 -9.50 -7.31 21.89
CA LEU A 249 -8.23 -6.86 22.45
C LEU A 249 -7.80 -7.75 23.63
N VAL A 250 -8.71 -8.04 24.54
CA VAL A 250 -8.44 -8.94 25.69
C VAL A 250 -8.02 -10.32 25.20
N LEU A 251 -8.75 -10.87 24.22
CA LEU A 251 -8.41 -12.16 23.60
C LEU A 251 -7.02 -12.12 22.96
N ALA A 252 -6.76 -11.11 22.12
CA ALA A 252 -5.46 -10.98 21.44
C ALA A 252 -4.31 -10.94 22.44
N LYS A 253 -4.45 -10.16 23.53
CA LYS A 253 -3.41 -10.09 24.56
C LYS A 253 -3.18 -11.43 25.26
N LYS A 254 -4.26 -12.16 25.58
CA LYS A 254 -4.15 -13.51 26.18
C LYS A 254 -3.50 -14.49 25.24
N LEU A 255 -3.84 -14.43 23.94
CA LEU A 255 -3.20 -15.28 22.93
C LEU A 255 -1.71 -14.95 22.74
N VAL A 256 -1.34 -13.66 22.76
CA VAL A 256 0.08 -13.25 22.75
C VAL A 256 0.81 -13.86 23.95
N ASP A 257 0.25 -13.76 25.14
CA ASP A 257 0.87 -14.23 26.37
C ASP A 257 0.97 -15.77 26.43
N GLU A 258 -0.04 -16.48 25.93
CA GLU A 258 -0.10 -17.95 25.97
C GLU A 258 0.72 -18.60 24.87
N LEU A 259 0.64 -18.04 23.63
CA LEU A 259 1.28 -18.64 22.46
C LEU A 259 2.71 -18.11 22.22
N ASN A 260 3.07 -16.99 22.86
CA ASN A 260 4.35 -16.29 22.66
C ASN A 260 4.60 -15.89 21.18
N VAL A 261 3.53 -15.52 20.46
CA VAL A 261 3.59 -15.02 19.09
C VAL A 261 2.73 -13.77 18.92
N PRO A 262 3.04 -12.89 17.97
CA PRO A 262 2.19 -11.78 17.60
C PRO A 262 0.81 -12.24 17.10
N ILE A 263 -0.21 -11.44 17.36
CA ILE A 263 -1.59 -11.72 16.97
C ILE A 263 -2.13 -10.58 16.12
N ALA A 264 -2.67 -10.92 14.95
CA ALA A 264 -3.44 -10.03 14.12
C ALA A 264 -4.94 -10.30 14.24
N ILE A 265 -5.74 -9.26 14.48
CA ILE A 265 -7.21 -9.35 14.55
C ILE A 265 -7.82 -8.60 13.38
N PHE A 266 -8.66 -9.28 12.60
CA PHE A 266 -9.51 -8.71 11.58
C PHE A 266 -10.95 -8.68 12.09
N ASN A 267 -11.37 -7.56 12.67
CA ASN A 267 -12.76 -7.40 13.07
C ASN A 267 -13.61 -6.98 11.86
N SER A 268 -14.57 -7.82 11.49
CA SER A 268 -15.53 -7.63 10.41
C SER A 268 -16.98 -7.69 10.90
N ALA A 269 -17.19 -7.58 12.20
CA ALA A 269 -18.52 -7.54 12.78
C ALA A 269 -19.25 -6.23 12.43
N HIS A 270 -20.60 -6.29 12.40
CA HIS A 270 -21.42 -5.13 12.10
C HIS A 270 -22.72 -5.18 12.91
N GLY A 271 -22.97 -4.16 13.71
CA GLY A 271 -24.12 -4.10 14.61
C GLY A 271 -25.47 -4.19 13.90
N GLY A 272 -26.43 -4.87 14.52
CA GLY A 272 -27.82 -4.92 14.06
C GLY A 272 -28.11 -5.73 12.80
N GLN A 273 -27.12 -6.46 12.26
CA GLN A 273 -27.26 -7.14 10.97
C GLN A 273 -27.69 -8.61 11.12
N PRO A 274 -28.60 -9.08 10.27
CA PRO A 274 -28.98 -10.49 10.19
C PRO A 274 -27.88 -11.32 9.52
N ILE A 275 -27.92 -12.64 9.67
CA ILE A 275 -26.93 -13.56 9.11
C ILE A 275 -26.77 -13.44 7.59
N GLY A 276 -27.84 -13.05 6.89
CA GLY A 276 -27.82 -12.79 5.44
C GLY A 276 -26.84 -11.70 5.01
N PHE A 277 -26.57 -10.71 5.88
CA PHE A 277 -25.61 -9.63 5.62
C PHE A 277 -24.16 -10.12 5.53
N PHE A 278 -23.85 -11.22 6.18
CA PHE A 278 -22.51 -11.79 6.27
C PHE A 278 -22.23 -12.86 5.21
N GLN A 279 -23.23 -13.26 4.42
CA GLN A 279 -23.05 -14.27 3.37
C GLN A 279 -22.08 -13.80 2.28
N ALA A 280 -21.38 -14.76 1.67
CA ALA A 280 -20.52 -14.51 0.51
C ALA A 280 -21.39 -14.39 -0.76
N PRO A 281 -21.51 -13.21 -1.39
CA PRO A 281 -22.18 -13.08 -2.68
C PRO A 281 -21.29 -13.64 -3.80
N THR A 282 -21.86 -13.91 -4.97
CA THR A 282 -21.16 -14.53 -6.10
C THR A 282 -19.92 -13.76 -6.60
N ASN A 283 -19.85 -12.44 -6.36
CA ASN A 283 -18.78 -11.56 -6.81
C ASN A 283 -17.90 -10.99 -5.68
N TYR A 284 -17.92 -11.61 -4.49
CA TYR A 284 -17.21 -11.07 -3.32
C TYR A 284 -15.70 -10.91 -3.51
N SER A 285 -15.08 -11.75 -4.34
CA SER A 285 -13.62 -11.72 -4.55
C SER A 285 -13.15 -10.49 -5.35
N SER A 286 -14.05 -9.84 -6.07
CA SER A 286 -13.77 -8.64 -6.89
C SER A 286 -14.52 -7.40 -6.42
N SER A 287 -15.26 -7.46 -5.30
CA SER A 287 -16.11 -6.37 -4.84
C SER A 287 -16.11 -6.22 -3.32
N THR A 288 -15.93 -4.99 -2.86
CA THR A 288 -16.00 -4.60 -1.46
C THR A 288 -17.40 -4.13 -1.03
N ASN A 289 -18.43 -4.32 -1.84
CA ASN A 289 -19.79 -3.86 -1.56
C ASN A 289 -20.50 -4.69 -0.46
N SER A 290 -20.03 -5.90 -0.17
CA SER A 290 -20.54 -6.75 0.89
C SER A 290 -19.60 -6.81 2.09
N ASN A 291 -20.14 -7.17 3.26
CA ASN A 291 -19.33 -7.42 4.46
C ASN A 291 -18.28 -8.51 4.21
N TYR A 292 -18.70 -9.62 3.60
CA TYR A 292 -17.81 -10.73 3.25
C TYR A 292 -16.70 -10.28 2.27
N GLY A 293 -17.08 -9.54 1.22
CA GLY A 293 -16.12 -9.03 0.23
C GLY A 293 -15.07 -8.11 0.85
N ARG A 294 -15.45 -7.25 1.82
CA ARG A 294 -14.50 -6.40 2.55
C ARG A 294 -13.55 -7.20 3.42
N LEU A 295 -14.02 -8.23 4.11
CA LEU A 295 -13.17 -9.13 4.88
C LEU A 295 -12.18 -9.86 3.97
N TYR A 296 -12.67 -10.44 2.88
CA TYR A 296 -11.86 -11.11 1.88
C TYR A 296 -10.79 -10.18 1.29
N TYR A 297 -11.18 -8.97 0.89
CA TYR A 297 -10.26 -7.96 0.35
C TYR A 297 -9.12 -7.64 1.30
N ARG A 298 -9.42 -7.35 2.58
CA ARG A 298 -8.40 -7.03 3.59
C ARG A 298 -7.41 -8.17 3.79
N LEU A 299 -7.90 -9.39 3.94
CA LEU A 299 -7.07 -10.58 4.12
C LEU A 299 -6.25 -10.91 2.86
N ASN A 300 -6.82 -10.71 1.67
CA ASN A 300 -6.12 -10.93 0.41
C ASN A 300 -5.05 -9.87 0.17
N LYS A 301 -5.36 -8.60 0.39
CA LYS A 301 -4.42 -7.47 0.20
C LYS A 301 -3.22 -7.55 1.12
N THR A 302 -3.39 -8.03 2.34
CA THR A 302 -2.29 -8.24 3.30
C THR A 302 -1.51 -9.54 3.08
N GLY A 303 -1.95 -10.40 2.15
CA GLY A 303 -1.37 -11.73 1.95
C GLY A 303 -1.73 -12.74 3.04
N LEU A 304 -2.59 -12.37 4.00
CA LEU A 304 -2.90 -13.18 5.18
C LEU A 304 -4.14 -14.09 5.03
N LYS A 305 -4.74 -14.13 3.85
CA LYS A 305 -5.93 -14.96 3.60
C LYS A 305 -5.71 -16.41 4.03
N ASN A 306 -4.55 -16.96 3.73
CA ASN A 306 -4.20 -18.34 4.08
C ASN A 306 -3.55 -18.48 5.47
N ALA A 307 -3.43 -17.38 6.22
CA ALA A 307 -2.90 -17.40 7.59
C ALA A 307 -3.98 -17.36 8.66
N VAL A 308 -5.25 -17.26 8.28
CA VAL A 308 -6.38 -17.24 9.22
C VAL A 308 -6.46 -18.58 9.96
N ARG A 309 -6.23 -18.52 11.28
CA ARG A 309 -6.22 -19.69 12.15
C ARG A 309 -7.57 -19.95 12.80
N GLY A 310 -8.32 -18.91 13.09
CA GLY A 310 -9.62 -19.01 13.74
C GLY A 310 -10.58 -17.89 13.41
N ILE A 311 -11.87 -18.20 13.40
CA ILE A 311 -12.96 -17.24 13.29
C ILE A 311 -13.80 -17.30 14.58
N LEU A 312 -14.08 -16.11 15.13
CA LEU A 312 -14.91 -15.93 16.31
C LEU A 312 -16.24 -15.33 15.85
N TRP A 313 -17.32 -16.06 16.04
CA TRP A 313 -18.66 -15.72 15.56
C TRP A 313 -19.62 -15.50 16.71
N SER A 314 -20.24 -14.31 16.74
CA SER A 314 -21.32 -13.97 17.66
C SER A 314 -22.42 -13.21 16.94
N GLN A 315 -23.54 -13.89 16.65
CA GLN A 315 -24.69 -13.33 15.94
C GLN A 315 -25.92 -14.23 16.14
N GLY A 316 -27.10 -13.67 16.00
CA GLY A 316 -28.35 -14.39 16.07
C GLY A 316 -29.50 -13.51 16.56
N GLU A 317 -29.21 -12.45 17.29
CA GLU A 317 -30.20 -11.55 17.88
C GLU A 317 -31.06 -10.88 16.80
N ALA A 318 -30.45 -10.42 15.72
CA ALA A 318 -31.19 -9.77 14.62
C ALA A 318 -32.13 -10.73 13.88
N ASP A 319 -31.80 -12.03 13.85
CA ASP A 319 -32.58 -13.07 13.20
C ASP A 319 -33.63 -13.71 14.15
N SER A 320 -33.58 -13.41 15.45
CA SER A 320 -34.49 -13.97 16.46
C SER A 320 -35.81 -13.18 16.64
N PHE A 321 -35.95 -12.01 15.99
CA PHE A 321 -37.19 -11.23 16.07
C PHE A 321 -38.34 -11.90 15.35
N SER A 322 -39.56 -11.48 15.66
CA SER A 322 -40.84 -12.13 15.26
C SER A 322 -41.02 -12.38 13.75
N ASN A 323 -40.26 -11.68 12.91
CA ASN A 323 -40.25 -11.89 11.46
C ASN A 323 -38.89 -12.41 10.97
N GLY A 324 -38.05 -12.94 11.87
CA GLY A 324 -36.73 -13.45 11.58
C GLY A 324 -36.75 -14.87 10.99
N LEU A 325 -35.60 -15.46 10.88
CA LEU A 325 -35.41 -16.81 10.36
C LEU A 325 -35.86 -17.86 11.34
N THR A 326 -36.42 -18.96 10.83
CA THR A 326 -36.58 -20.18 11.63
C THR A 326 -35.19 -20.75 11.98
N THR A 327 -35.14 -21.56 13.03
CA THR A 327 -33.91 -22.26 13.46
C THR A 327 -33.25 -23.03 12.32
N ASN A 328 -34.04 -23.70 11.48
CA ASN A 328 -33.50 -24.44 10.34
C ASN A 328 -32.93 -23.51 9.23
N GLN A 329 -33.60 -22.40 8.97
CA GLN A 329 -33.11 -21.41 8.00
C GLN A 329 -31.81 -20.77 8.49
N TYR A 330 -31.75 -20.37 9.75
CA TYR A 330 -30.52 -19.83 10.34
C TYR A 330 -29.38 -20.84 10.30
N LYS A 331 -29.64 -22.10 10.71
CA LYS A 331 -28.67 -23.19 10.63
C LYS A 331 -28.10 -23.36 9.20
N GLN A 332 -29.00 -23.36 8.20
CA GLN A 332 -28.55 -23.50 6.80
C GLN A 332 -27.72 -22.30 6.35
N ALA A 333 -28.14 -21.08 6.69
CA ALA A 333 -27.37 -19.86 6.39
C ALA A 333 -25.97 -19.89 7.04
N PHE A 334 -25.90 -20.36 8.30
CA PHE A 334 -24.61 -20.50 8.98
C PHE A 334 -23.71 -21.57 8.32
N ILE A 335 -24.30 -22.72 7.91
CA ILE A 335 -23.55 -23.76 7.18
C ILE A 335 -22.99 -23.19 5.87
N ASN A 336 -23.76 -22.40 5.11
CA ASN A 336 -23.32 -21.78 3.89
C ASN A 336 -22.16 -20.81 4.15
N LEU A 337 -22.28 -19.94 5.13
CA LEU A 337 -21.24 -19.01 5.53
C LEU A 337 -19.96 -19.72 5.97
N LYS A 338 -20.09 -20.73 6.82
CA LYS A 338 -19.00 -21.59 7.25
C LYS A 338 -18.26 -22.24 6.08
N ASN A 339 -18.99 -22.78 5.10
CA ASN A 339 -18.39 -23.38 3.91
C ASN A 339 -17.62 -22.34 3.09
N SER A 340 -18.15 -21.13 2.95
CA SER A 340 -17.43 -20.03 2.29
C SER A 340 -16.11 -19.72 3.00
N TRP A 341 -16.11 -19.64 4.33
CA TRP A 341 -14.88 -19.42 5.10
C TRP A 341 -13.83 -20.52 4.88
N TYR A 342 -14.22 -21.79 4.92
CA TYR A 342 -13.29 -22.90 4.70
C TYR A 342 -12.76 -22.98 3.26
N ASN A 343 -13.57 -22.56 2.29
CA ASN A 343 -13.13 -22.50 0.89
C ASN A 343 -12.09 -21.37 0.67
N ASP A 344 -12.26 -20.24 1.35
CA ASP A 344 -11.43 -19.06 1.14
C ASP A 344 -10.19 -19.00 2.03
N PHE A 345 -10.28 -19.53 3.25
CA PHE A 345 -9.25 -19.49 4.29
C PHE A 345 -8.68 -20.88 4.54
N THR A 346 -7.77 -21.31 3.67
CA THR A 346 -7.34 -22.72 3.58
C THR A 346 -6.71 -23.29 4.85
N ASN A 347 -6.14 -22.45 5.72
CA ASN A 347 -5.55 -22.86 6.99
C ASN A 347 -6.48 -22.61 8.20
N LEU A 348 -7.73 -22.25 7.95
CA LEU A 348 -8.71 -22.08 8.99
C LEU A 348 -8.94 -23.43 9.72
N SER A 349 -8.56 -23.49 10.98
CA SER A 349 -8.67 -24.72 11.78
C SER A 349 -9.91 -24.73 12.68
N ASN A 350 -10.34 -23.58 13.20
CA ASN A 350 -11.39 -23.50 14.18
C ASN A 350 -12.38 -22.35 13.92
N ILE A 351 -13.65 -22.61 14.20
CA ILE A 351 -14.70 -21.60 14.28
C ILE A 351 -15.29 -21.68 15.69
N TYR A 352 -15.19 -20.58 16.43
CA TYR A 352 -15.70 -20.43 17.77
C TYR A 352 -17.02 -19.67 17.73
N ILE A 353 -18.07 -20.21 18.35
CA ILE A 353 -19.42 -19.62 18.40
C ILE A 353 -19.71 -19.24 19.84
N PHE A 354 -20.16 -18.00 20.04
CA PHE A 354 -20.50 -17.45 21.35
C PHE A 354 -21.96 -17.06 21.44
#